data_c0ee33d1157201cc1a8624bef5b8eeda
#
_entry.id   c0ee33d1157201cc1a8624bef5b8eeda
#
_cell.length_a   1.000
_cell.length_b   1.000
_cell.length_c   1.000
_cell.angle_alpha   90.00
_cell.angle_beta   90.00
_cell.angle_gamma   90.00
#
_symmetry.space_group_name_H-M   'P 1'
#
loop_
_entity.id
_entity.type
_entity.pdbx_description
1 polymer ?
#
loop_
_entity_poly.entity_id
_entity_poly.type
_entity_poly.pdbx_seq_one_letter_code
_entity_poly.pdbx_strand_id
1 'polypeptide(L)'
;SLESLEKSANQWLKPYPNAGLRENIEVFLVAAAVVLAFRSFFFQPMAIPSGSAQPTFFGITEENLRYNPDAEIPSGLKKIYFSWIKGEKYYQVKAKNSGTFRTIDTKPVNIIPFISKQRFMIGSQKYTLWFPPDSLWTRASLQNGMEFKEGDDIIKLKVVSGDHLFV
;
A
#
# COMPACT_ATOMS: atom_id res chain seq x y z
N SER A 1 -51.54 23.86 25.46
CA SER A 1 -51.76 22.73 24.50
C SER A 1 -50.39 22.36 23.88
N LEU A 2 -50.26 21.16 23.32
CA LEU A 2 -49.05 20.70 22.67
C LEU A 2 -48.59 21.66 21.55
N GLU A 3 -49.52 22.18 20.78
CA GLU A 3 -49.22 23.17 19.72
C GLU A 3 -48.58 24.46 20.23
N SER A 4 -48.96 24.95 21.42
CA SER A 4 -48.34 26.15 22.01
C SER A 4 -46.93 25.91 22.49
N LEU A 5 -46.64 24.68 22.95
CA LEU A 5 -45.27 24.27 23.34
C LEU A 5 -44.40 24.08 22.11
N GLU A 6 -44.91 23.45 21.05
CA GLU A 6 -44.19 23.28 19.78
C GLU A 6 -43.86 24.61 19.13
N LYS A 7 -44.80 25.56 19.11
CA LYS A 7 -44.60 26.92 18.58
C LYS A 7 -43.55 27.68 19.36
N SER A 8 -43.55 27.56 20.71
CA SER A 8 -42.53 28.17 21.57
C SER A 8 -41.18 27.53 21.39
N ALA A 9 -41.11 26.21 21.30
CA ALA A 9 -39.87 25.48 21.04
C ALA A 9 -39.22 25.89 19.70
N ASN A 10 -40.03 25.95 18.63
CA ASN A 10 -39.53 26.35 17.30
C ASN A 10 -39.09 27.82 17.23
N GLN A 11 -39.60 28.69 18.11
CA GLN A 11 -39.21 30.08 18.19
C GLN A 11 -37.83 30.26 18.84
N TRP A 12 -37.44 29.40 19.80
CA TRP A 12 -36.19 29.45 20.55
C TRP A 12 -35.11 28.55 19.97
N LEU A 13 -35.49 27.44 19.32
CA LEU A 13 -34.59 26.53 18.64
C LEU A 13 -34.26 27.07 17.25
N LYS A 14 -33.13 27.77 17.12
CA LYS A 14 -32.64 28.18 15.81
C LYS A 14 -32.29 26.91 15.00
N PRO A 15 -32.81 26.79 13.76
CA PRO A 15 -32.39 25.68 12.91
C PRO A 15 -30.88 25.73 12.72
N TYR A 16 -30.22 24.57 12.85
CA TYR A 16 -28.79 24.46 12.65
C TYR A 16 -28.40 24.90 11.23
N PRO A 17 -27.35 25.73 11.08
CA PRO A 17 -26.83 26.03 9.76
C PRO A 17 -26.34 24.72 9.12
N ASN A 18 -26.70 24.50 7.84
CA ASN A 18 -26.31 23.32 7.05
C ASN A 18 -26.80 21.98 7.63
N ALA A 19 -28.08 21.89 8.01
CA ALA A 19 -28.68 20.68 8.58
C ALA A 19 -28.42 19.42 7.74
N GLY A 20 -28.53 19.51 6.41
CA GLY A 20 -28.28 18.38 5.51
C GLY A 20 -26.81 17.93 5.49
N LEU A 21 -25.85 18.85 5.60
CA LEU A 21 -24.44 18.48 5.70
C LEU A 21 -24.16 17.74 7.00
N ARG A 22 -24.71 18.23 8.10
CA ARG A 22 -24.57 17.62 9.41
C ARG A 22 -25.15 16.22 9.44
N GLU A 23 -26.35 16.04 8.92
CA GLU A 23 -27.02 14.73 8.83
C GLU A 23 -26.17 13.74 8.04
N ASN A 24 -25.64 14.13 6.90
CA ASN A 24 -24.76 13.29 6.10
C ASN A 24 -23.46 12.92 6.85
N ILE A 25 -22.87 13.86 7.59
CA ILE A 25 -21.67 13.59 8.41
C ILE A 25 -22.01 12.63 9.54
N GLU A 26 -23.14 12.83 10.24
CA GLU A 26 -23.59 11.95 11.32
C GLU A 26 -23.82 10.52 10.81
N VAL A 27 -24.53 10.36 9.70
CA VAL A 27 -24.76 9.07 9.06
C VAL A 27 -23.43 8.40 8.66
N PHE A 28 -22.52 9.17 8.05
CA PHE A 28 -21.21 8.67 7.66
C PHE A 28 -20.39 8.21 8.88
N LEU A 29 -20.37 8.99 9.95
CA LEU A 29 -19.63 8.64 11.17
C LEU A 29 -20.21 7.38 11.85
N VAL A 30 -21.53 7.27 11.92
CA VAL A 30 -22.20 6.07 12.47
C VAL A 30 -21.88 4.86 11.61
N ALA A 31 -22.01 4.97 10.29
CA ALA A 31 -21.68 3.88 9.37
C ALA A 31 -20.22 3.46 9.49
N ALA A 32 -19.29 4.44 9.54
CA ALA A 32 -17.87 4.18 9.73
C ALA A 32 -17.59 3.50 11.07
N ALA A 33 -18.21 3.96 12.15
CA ALA A 33 -18.06 3.35 13.47
C ALA A 33 -18.55 1.88 13.51
N VAL A 34 -19.71 1.61 12.89
CA VAL A 34 -20.26 0.26 12.80
C VAL A 34 -19.33 -0.65 11.98
N VAL A 35 -18.87 -0.18 10.81
CA VAL A 35 -17.95 -0.95 9.96
C VAL A 35 -16.62 -1.23 10.67
N LEU A 36 -16.05 -0.24 11.34
CA LEU A 36 -14.80 -0.40 12.09
C LEU A 36 -14.98 -1.35 13.28
N ALA A 37 -16.08 -1.25 14.01
CA ALA A 37 -16.39 -2.16 15.12
C ALA A 37 -16.56 -3.60 14.61
N PHE A 38 -17.32 -3.79 13.53
CA PHE A 38 -17.53 -5.10 12.95
C PHE A 38 -16.21 -5.72 12.46
N ARG A 39 -15.40 -4.93 11.74
CA ARG A 39 -14.06 -5.35 11.32
C ARG A 39 -13.16 -5.72 12.49
N SER A 40 -13.21 -4.94 13.58
CA SER A 40 -12.33 -5.11 14.73
C SER A 40 -12.67 -6.34 15.57
N PHE A 41 -13.96 -6.69 15.66
CA PHE A 41 -14.43 -7.76 16.53
C PHE A 41 -14.74 -9.07 15.80
N PHE A 42 -15.12 -9.01 14.52
CA PHE A 42 -15.57 -10.19 13.79
C PHE A 42 -14.68 -10.59 12.62
N PHE A 43 -13.95 -9.65 12.01
CA PHE A 43 -13.13 -9.95 10.83
C PHE A 43 -11.76 -9.30 10.94
N GLN A 44 -10.77 -10.07 11.33
CA GLN A 44 -9.38 -9.63 11.24
C GLN A 44 -8.75 -10.24 9.99
N PRO A 45 -8.55 -9.47 8.92
CA PRO A 45 -7.85 -9.96 7.76
C PRO A 45 -6.36 -10.16 8.12
N MET A 46 -5.90 -11.38 8.05
CA MET A 46 -4.49 -11.74 8.25
C MET A 46 -3.91 -12.20 6.92
N ALA A 47 -2.83 -11.57 6.50
CA ALA A 47 -2.06 -12.04 5.36
C ALA A 47 -1.02 -13.07 5.82
N ILE A 48 -0.84 -14.14 5.06
CA ILE A 48 0.17 -15.16 5.33
C ILE A 48 1.51 -14.66 4.80
N PRO A 49 2.49 -14.35 5.67
CA PRO A 49 3.74 -13.73 5.23
C PRO A 49 4.75 -14.75 4.68
N SER A 50 4.61 -16.02 5.00
CA SER A 50 5.60 -17.05 4.66
C SER A 50 5.00 -18.31 4.07
N GLY A 51 5.82 -19.09 3.37
CA GLY A 51 5.41 -20.36 2.78
C GLY A 51 5.30 -21.54 3.77
N SER A 52 5.36 -21.30 5.08
CA SER A 52 5.34 -22.38 6.09
C SER A 52 4.02 -23.15 6.15
N ALA A 53 2.94 -22.59 5.64
CA ALA A 53 1.62 -23.20 5.60
C ALA A 53 1.27 -23.87 4.28
N GLN A 54 2.24 -23.97 3.36
CA GLN A 54 2.05 -24.69 2.10
C GLN A 54 1.90 -26.21 2.32
N PRO A 55 1.11 -26.91 1.49
CA PRO A 55 0.42 -26.43 0.29
C PRO A 55 -0.96 -25.80 0.55
N THR A 56 -1.44 -25.76 1.79
CA THR A 56 -2.79 -25.29 2.11
C THR A 56 -2.97 -23.80 1.88
N PHE A 57 -1.97 -23.00 2.27
CA PHE A 57 -1.97 -21.55 2.09
C PHE A 57 -0.63 -21.07 1.52
N PHE A 58 -0.71 -20.16 0.59
CA PHE A 58 0.48 -19.56 -0.01
C PHE A 58 0.83 -18.24 0.66
N GLY A 59 2.08 -18.12 1.10
CA GLY A 59 2.63 -16.88 1.61
C GLY A 59 2.93 -15.88 0.50
N ILE A 60 3.46 -14.71 0.88
CA ILE A 60 3.95 -13.72 -0.08
C ILE A 60 5.07 -14.36 -0.89
N THR A 61 4.89 -14.43 -2.20
CA THR A 61 5.90 -14.94 -3.13
C THR A 61 6.50 -13.80 -3.93
N GLU A 62 7.75 -13.99 -4.34
CA GLU A 62 8.47 -13.02 -5.14
C GLU A 62 9.15 -13.68 -6.32
N GLU A 63 9.20 -12.96 -7.42
CA GLU A 63 9.93 -13.33 -8.61
C GLU A 63 10.86 -12.18 -9.01
N ASN A 64 12.15 -12.44 -8.99
CA ASN A 64 13.14 -11.47 -9.44
C ASN A 64 13.28 -11.55 -10.95
N LEU A 65 12.63 -10.61 -11.64
CA LEU A 65 12.58 -10.54 -13.10
C LEU A 65 13.83 -9.89 -13.71
N ARG A 66 14.81 -9.49 -12.91
CA ARG A 66 16.03 -8.83 -13.40
C ARG A 66 16.85 -9.71 -14.33
N TYR A 67 16.81 -11.02 -14.11
CA TYR A 67 17.52 -12.01 -14.93
C TYR A 67 16.69 -12.55 -16.09
N ASN A 68 15.45 -12.10 -16.23
CA ASN A 68 14.56 -12.48 -17.32
C ASN A 68 14.28 -11.26 -18.21
N PRO A 69 15.01 -11.08 -19.33
CA PRO A 69 14.86 -9.93 -20.20
C PRO A 69 13.48 -9.86 -20.85
N ASP A 70 12.87 -11.00 -21.12
CA ASP A 70 11.58 -11.13 -21.82
C ASP A 70 10.37 -10.86 -20.88
N ALA A 71 10.62 -10.72 -19.57
CA ALA A 71 9.56 -10.42 -18.63
C ALA A 71 9.06 -8.99 -18.82
N GLU A 72 7.88 -8.83 -19.39
CA GLU A 72 7.22 -7.54 -19.53
C GLU A 72 6.56 -7.11 -18.20
N ILE A 73 6.81 -5.87 -17.82
CA ILE A 73 6.12 -5.27 -16.68
C ILE A 73 4.86 -4.57 -17.17
N PRO A 74 3.69 -4.93 -16.63
CA PRO A 74 2.45 -4.26 -17.00
C PRO A 74 2.52 -2.77 -16.71
N SER A 75 2.06 -1.94 -17.64
CA SER A 75 2.03 -0.49 -17.52
C SER A 75 0.60 0.04 -17.51
N GLY A 76 0.40 1.25 -16.99
CA GLY A 76 -0.87 1.95 -17.00
C GLY A 76 -1.98 1.19 -16.27
N LEU A 77 -3.17 1.09 -16.89
CA LEU A 77 -4.36 0.45 -16.30
C LEU A 77 -4.16 -1.04 -16.02
N LYS A 78 -3.34 -1.74 -16.82
CA LYS A 78 -3.02 -3.15 -16.58
C LYS A 78 -2.31 -3.35 -15.25
N LYS A 79 -1.40 -2.44 -14.87
CA LYS A 79 -0.71 -2.49 -13.58
C LYS A 79 -1.69 -2.36 -12.41
N ILE A 80 -2.69 -1.49 -12.53
CA ILE A 80 -3.74 -1.30 -11.52
C ILE A 80 -4.58 -2.57 -11.40
N TYR A 81 -5.02 -3.13 -12.53
CA TYR A 81 -5.79 -4.37 -12.56
C TYR A 81 -5.04 -5.53 -11.88
N PHE A 82 -3.77 -5.75 -12.23
CA PHE A 82 -2.96 -6.80 -11.62
C PHE A 82 -2.75 -6.57 -10.12
N SER A 83 -2.55 -5.32 -9.70
CA SER A 83 -2.38 -4.98 -8.28
C SER A 83 -3.65 -5.21 -7.45
N TRP A 84 -4.82 -4.84 -7.98
CA TRP A 84 -6.08 -4.91 -7.23
C TRP A 84 -6.78 -6.26 -7.31
N ILE A 85 -6.78 -6.89 -8.47
CA ILE A 85 -7.54 -8.14 -8.71
C ILE A 85 -6.66 -9.38 -8.47
N LYS A 86 -5.41 -9.36 -8.94
CA LYS A 86 -4.49 -10.50 -8.80
C LYS A 86 -3.55 -10.41 -7.60
N GLY A 87 -3.54 -9.27 -6.88
CA GLY A 87 -2.61 -9.06 -5.78
C GLY A 87 -1.14 -9.00 -6.20
N GLU A 88 -0.86 -8.74 -7.47
CA GLU A 88 0.49 -8.70 -8.03
C GLU A 88 1.01 -7.26 -8.07
N LYS A 89 2.11 -6.98 -7.41
CA LYS A 89 2.76 -5.68 -7.42
C LYS A 89 4.07 -5.75 -8.19
N TYR A 90 4.25 -4.84 -9.13
CA TYR A 90 5.43 -4.76 -9.97
C TYR A 90 6.25 -3.53 -9.62
N TYR A 91 7.55 -3.75 -9.39
CA TYR A 91 8.52 -2.69 -9.10
C TYR A 91 9.59 -2.70 -10.18
N GLN A 92 9.81 -1.55 -10.80
CA GLN A 92 10.90 -1.38 -11.76
C GLN A 92 11.62 -0.06 -11.51
N VAL A 93 12.94 -0.13 -11.41
CA VAL A 93 13.81 1.04 -11.35
C VAL A 93 15.01 0.75 -12.25
N LYS A 94 15.23 1.63 -13.24
CA LYS A 94 16.39 1.58 -14.13
C LYS A 94 17.47 2.54 -13.67
N ALA A 95 18.72 2.16 -13.88
CA ALA A 95 19.86 3.02 -13.62
C ALA A 95 19.89 4.18 -14.62
N LYS A 96 19.91 5.40 -14.11
CA LYS A 96 20.07 6.60 -14.94
C LYS A 96 21.53 6.91 -15.24
N ASN A 97 22.43 6.43 -14.41
CA ASN A 97 23.87 6.62 -14.53
C ASN A 97 24.56 5.34 -14.09
N SER A 98 25.78 5.12 -14.59
CA SER A 98 26.62 4.02 -14.12
C SER A 98 27.18 4.33 -12.73
N GLY A 99 27.33 3.30 -11.90
CA GLY A 99 27.89 3.46 -10.58
C GLY A 99 27.62 2.27 -9.64
N THR A 100 28.11 2.39 -8.44
CA THR A 100 28.02 1.37 -7.40
C THR A 100 26.77 1.57 -6.56
N PHE A 101 26.04 0.50 -6.31
CA PHE A 101 24.86 0.49 -5.44
C PHE A 101 25.24 0.69 -3.98
N ARG A 102 24.55 1.60 -3.31
CA ARG A 102 24.64 1.81 -1.86
C ARG A 102 23.25 2.03 -1.26
N THR A 103 22.97 1.32 -0.20
CA THR A 103 21.73 1.47 0.57
C THR A 103 21.81 2.72 1.44
N ILE A 104 20.80 3.59 1.38
CA ILE A 104 20.61 4.69 2.32
C ILE A 104 19.71 4.24 3.46
N ASP A 105 18.55 3.70 3.12
CA ASP A 105 17.58 3.20 4.11
C ASP A 105 17.60 1.66 4.10
N THR A 106 17.96 1.05 5.21
CA THR A 106 17.99 -0.42 5.35
C THR A 106 16.57 -1.00 5.35
N LYS A 107 15.64 -0.27 5.96
CA LYS A 107 14.21 -0.63 6.06
C LYS A 107 13.34 0.48 5.49
N PRO A 108 12.08 0.19 5.11
CA PRO A 108 11.13 1.22 4.72
C PRO A 108 10.96 2.28 5.80
N VAL A 109 11.02 3.55 5.42
CA VAL A 109 10.78 4.69 6.31
C VAL A 109 9.36 5.17 6.10
N ASN A 110 8.54 5.09 7.15
CA ASN A 110 7.18 5.61 7.14
C ASN A 110 7.20 7.13 7.30
N ILE A 111 6.56 7.84 6.38
CA ILE A 111 6.39 9.30 6.45
C ILE A 111 5.09 9.62 7.17
N ILE A 112 4.02 8.90 6.82
CA ILE A 112 2.69 8.95 7.42
C ILE A 112 2.20 7.50 7.53
N PRO A 113 1.23 7.19 8.40
CA PRO A 113 0.57 5.90 8.36
C PRO A 113 0.14 5.57 6.92
N PHE A 114 0.55 4.43 6.41
CA PHE A 114 0.31 3.92 5.05
C PHE A 114 1.22 4.45 3.92
N ILE A 115 2.05 5.47 4.13
CA ILE A 115 3.00 5.94 3.10
C ILE A 115 4.42 5.66 3.56
N SER A 116 5.08 4.73 2.89
CA SER A 116 6.47 4.39 3.12
C SER A 116 7.33 4.66 1.90
N LYS A 117 8.60 4.96 2.15
CA LYS A 117 9.62 5.10 1.10
C LYS A 117 10.91 4.40 1.52
N GLN A 118 11.70 4.03 0.54
CA GLN A 118 13.04 3.50 0.77
C GLN A 118 13.99 4.10 -0.25
N ARG A 119 15.16 4.54 0.20
CA ARG A 119 16.13 5.27 -0.62
C ARG A 119 17.42 4.47 -0.76
N PHE A 120 18.03 4.65 -1.91
CA PHE A 120 19.34 4.09 -2.24
C PHE A 120 20.07 5.00 -3.22
N MET A 121 21.32 4.70 -3.50
CA MET A 121 22.16 5.45 -4.44
C MET A 121 22.82 4.51 -5.44
N ILE A 122 23.01 5.02 -6.66
CA ILE A 122 23.92 4.45 -7.65
C ILE A 122 24.95 5.54 -7.97
N GLY A 123 26.20 5.31 -7.59
CA GLY A 123 27.23 6.35 -7.67
C GLY A 123 26.82 7.58 -6.86
N SER A 124 26.67 8.72 -7.51
CA SER A 124 26.21 9.99 -6.91
C SER A 124 24.69 10.21 -6.99
N GLN A 125 23.97 9.39 -7.75
CA GLN A 125 22.55 9.57 -8.00
C GLN A 125 21.70 8.91 -6.92
N LYS A 126 20.76 9.66 -6.33
CA LYS A 126 19.78 9.16 -5.34
C LYS A 126 18.52 8.67 -6.02
N TYR A 127 18.01 7.53 -5.54
CA TYR A 127 16.75 6.94 -5.96
C TYR A 127 15.82 6.80 -4.76
N THR A 128 14.54 6.97 -5.01
CA THR A 128 13.49 6.78 -3.99
C THR A 128 12.45 5.85 -4.55
N LEU A 129 12.21 4.75 -3.84
CA LEU A 129 11.11 3.84 -4.12
C LEU A 129 9.98 4.08 -3.13
N TRP A 130 8.80 4.34 -3.66
CA TRP A 130 7.57 4.50 -2.88
C TRP A 130 6.87 3.17 -2.69
N PHE A 131 6.29 2.98 -1.52
CA PHE A 131 5.59 1.73 -1.16
C PHE A 131 6.44 0.48 -1.39
N PRO A 132 7.69 0.45 -0.89
CA PRO A 132 8.56 -0.70 -1.08
C PRO A 132 7.96 -1.93 -0.38
N PRO A 133 8.19 -3.14 -0.92
CA PRO A 133 7.87 -4.36 -0.20
C PRO A 133 8.81 -4.53 0.99
N ASP A 134 8.38 -5.29 1.99
CA ASP A 134 9.25 -5.67 3.09
C ASP A 134 10.46 -6.43 2.56
N SER A 135 11.62 -6.18 3.17
CA SER A 135 12.88 -6.83 2.80
C SER A 135 13.27 -6.64 1.33
N LEU A 136 13.01 -5.43 0.77
CA LEU A 136 13.25 -5.10 -0.64
C LEU A 136 14.64 -5.54 -1.13
N TRP A 137 15.69 -5.28 -0.35
CA TRP A 137 17.08 -5.56 -0.78
C TRP A 137 17.34 -7.04 -0.95
N THR A 138 16.82 -7.86 -0.02
CA THR A 138 16.93 -9.32 -0.10
C THR A 138 16.12 -9.85 -1.28
N ARG A 139 14.88 -9.38 -1.45
CA ARG A 139 13.99 -9.80 -2.54
C ARG A 139 14.52 -9.43 -3.93
N ALA A 140 15.12 -8.26 -4.05
CA ALA A 140 15.76 -7.82 -5.29
C ALA A 140 17.18 -8.36 -5.47
N SER A 141 17.70 -9.15 -4.52
CA SER A 141 19.08 -9.66 -4.52
C SER A 141 20.10 -8.54 -4.67
N LEU A 142 19.91 -7.43 -3.94
CA LEU A 142 20.78 -6.26 -3.99
C LEU A 142 21.68 -6.20 -2.77
N GLN A 143 22.98 -6.02 -3.02
CA GLN A 143 24.01 -5.86 -2.00
C GLN A 143 24.82 -4.59 -2.26
N ASN A 144 25.30 -3.96 -1.20
CA ASN A 144 26.18 -2.81 -1.33
C ASN A 144 27.47 -3.23 -2.07
N GLY A 145 27.91 -2.39 -3.00
CA GLY A 145 29.08 -2.65 -3.81
C GLY A 145 28.77 -3.22 -5.21
N MET A 146 27.52 -3.61 -5.51
CA MET A 146 27.14 -4.05 -6.86
C MET A 146 27.24 -2.89 -7.85
N GLU A 147 27.82 -3.15 -9.02
CA GLU A 147 27.95 -2.17 -10.08
C GLU A 147 26.81 -2.29 -11.07
N PHE A 148 26.31 -1.13 -11.51
CA PHE A 148 25.29 -0.99 -12.52
C PHE A 148 25.75 -0.03 -13.61
N LYS A 149 25.40 -0.34 -14.85
CA LYS A 149 25.58 0.54 -15.99
C LYS A 149 24.30 1.33 -16.23
N GLU A 150 24.43 2.45 -16.92
CA GLU A 150 23.26 3.21 -17.36
C GLU A 150 22.33 2.34 -18.23
N GLY A 151 21.04 2.37 -17.90
CA GLY A 151 20.00 1.55 -18.53
C GLY A 151 19.73 0.21 -17.88
N ASP A 152 20.61 -0.30 -17.00
CA ASP A 152 20.41 -1.57 -16.31
C ASP A 152 19.18 -1.52 -15.40
N ASP A 153 18.45 -2.61 -15.32
CA ASP A 153 17.39 -2.78 -14.34
C ASP A 153 18.01 -3.01 -12.96
N ILE A 154 17.96 -1.99 -12.09
CA ILE A 154 18.41 -2.09 -10.69
C ILE A 154 17.43 -2.98 -9.91
N ILE A 155 16.15 -2.66 -10.03
CA ILE A 155 15.05 -3.39 -9.44
C ILE A 155 14.08 -3.75 -10.56
N LYS A 156 13.82 -5.03 -10.75
CA LYS A 156 12.77 -5.57 -11.61
C LYS A 156 12.16 -6.75 -10.89
N LEU A 157 11.13 -6.47 -10.07
CA LEU A 157 10.59 -7.40 -9.09
C LEU A 157 9.08 -7.50 -9.23
N LYS A 158 8.58 -8.73 -9.23
CA LYS A 158 7.17 -9.05 -9.08
C LYS A 158 6.97 -9.61 -7.68
N VAL A 159 6.03 -9.04 -6.93
CA VAL A 159 5.61 -9.52 -5.62
C VAL A 159 4.15 -9.89 -5.68
N VAL A 160 3.83 -11.12 -5.35
CA VAL A 160 2.46 -11.62 -5.28
C VAL A 160 2.05 -11.65 -3.82
N SER A 161 0.91 -11.03 -3.51
CA SER A 161 0.34 -11.06 -2.17
C SER A 161 0.04 -12.50 -1.77
N GLY A 162 0.35 -12.85 -0.51
CA GLY A 162 -0.05 -14.13 0.03
C GLY A 162 -1.56 -14.22 0.25
N ASP A 163 -2.04 -15.42 0.55
CA ASP A 163 -3.43 -15.67 0.88
C ASP A 163 -3.85 -14.86 2.11
N HIS A 164 -5.09 -14.40 2.10
CA HIS A 164 -5.68 -13.68 3.21
C HIS A 164 -6.70 -14.57 3.91
N LEU A 165 -6.54 -14.71 5.20
CA LEU A 165 -7.50 -15.39 6.05
C LEU A 165 -8.31 -14.36 6.83
N PHE A 166 -9.60 -14.62 6.97
CA PHE A 166 -10.46 -13.91 7.89
C PHE A 166 -10.69 -14.82 9.09
N VAL A 167 -10.25 -14.35 10.24
CA VAL A 167 -10.38 -15.07 11.52
C VAL A 167 -11.28 -14.28 12.45
#